data_591fceedda41439925dab05b5af125c2
#
_entry.id   591fceedda41439925dab05b5af125c2
#
_cell.length_a   1.000
_cell.length_b   1.000
_cell.length_c   1.000
_cell.angle_alpha   90.00
_cell.angle_beta   90.00
_cell.angle_gamma   90.00
#
_symmetry.space_group_name_H-M   'P 1'
#
loop_
_entity.id
_entity.type
_entity.pdbx_description
1 polymer ?
#
loop_
_entity_poly.entity_id
_entity_poly.type
_entity_poly.pdbx_seq_one_letter_code
_entity_poly.pdbx_strand_id
1 'polypeptide(L)'
;KRQAKAAGLGDAGAETLCGLLSLCGGYEETLTRAEAFSKNDRMRAAAAELRALAEPLEAAGGSIRLDLSLAGEMEYYNGLVFQGYLRGLPRPLLKGGRYDRLMQKFTPGADAIGFAVYLDELDRLSAPLPPVQQQKTEKTMLNVALPKGRLGDKVYDLLARIGYGCTEDYNATRKLVVENPAAGIRYFLVKPSDVAIYVEHGAADVGIVGKDILTEASADVYELLDTGLGKCRMCVAAPADYQDDPSRPVRVATKFVNIAKNYYASMGRDIDIIKLNGSIELAPILGLSDVIVDIVETGTTLRENGLKVVTEFLPISARFIANKASYQFKHKEMDEMLEKLRDTLQEAAK
;
A
#
# COMPACT_ATOMS: atom_id res chain seq x y z
N LYS A 1 -7.13 -2.64 -11.26
CA LYS A 1 -7.68 -3.17 -12.53
C LYS A 1 -8.85 -4.13 -12.28
N ARG A 2 -8.71 -5.16 -11.41
CA ARG A 2 -9.78 -6.14 -11.10
C ARG A 2 -11.02 -5.47 -10.48
N GLN A 3 -10.84 -4.56 -9.50
CA GLN A 3 -11.93 -3.80 -8.89
C GLN A 3 -12.62 -2.85 -9.88
N ALA A 4 -11.86 -2.20 -10.77
CA ALA A 4 -12.42 -1.35 -11.81
C ALA A 4 -13.30 -2.15 -12.79
N LYS A 5 -12.90 -3.37 -13.16
CA LYS A 5 -13.72 -4.28 -13.96
C LYS A 5 -14.95 -4.75 -13.21
N ALA A 6 -14.84 -5.09 -11.93
CA ALA A 6 -15.98 -5.46 -11.09
C ALA A 6 -17.00 -4.32 -10.95
N ALA A 7 -16.55 -3.06 -11.02
CA ALA A 7 -17.38 -1.87 -11.06
C ALA A 7 -17.96 -1.55 -12.47
N GLY A 8 -17.85 -2.48 -13.43
CA GLY A 8 -18.43 -2.35 -14.76
C GLY A 8 -17.57 -1.61 -15.79
N LEU A 9 -16.30 -1.29 -15.46
CA LEU A 9 -15.38 -0.70 -16.43
C LEU A 9 -14.82 -1.77 -17.38
N GLY A 10 -14.91 -1.54 -18.68
CA GLY A 10 -14.24 -2.36 -19.68
C GLY A 10 -12.71 -2.30 -19.55
N ASP A 11 -11.99 -3.21 -20.23
CA ASP A 11 -10.53 -3.31 -20.14
C ASP A 11 -9.79 -1.99 -20.37
N ALA A 12 -10.14 -1.26 -21.42
CA ALA A 12 -9.56 0.04 -21.75
C ALA A 12 -9.84 1.12 -20.68
N GLY A 13 -11.03 1.11 -20.07
CA GLY A 13 -11.39 2.00 -18.98
C GLY A 13 -10.62 1.68 -17.70
N ALA A 14 -10.47 0.41 -17.38
CA ALA A 14 -9.70 -0.06 -16.24
C ALA A 14 -8.20 0.25 -16.40
N GLU A 15 -7.64 0.16 -17.60
CA GLU A 15 -6.24 0.57 -17.89
C GLU A 15 -6.05 2.07 -17.75
N THR A 16 -6.96 2.87 -18.30
CA THR A 16 -6.93 4.33 -18.15
C THR A 16 -6.96 4.74 -16.68
N LEU A 17 -7.88 4.16 -15.89
CA LEU A 17 -7.98 4.45 -14.46
C LEU A 17 -6.70 4.06 -13.71
N CYS A 18 -6.16 2.87 -13.98
CA CYS A 18 -4.90 2.44 -13.35
C CYS A 18 -3.74 3.34 -13.75
N GLY A 19 -3.67 3.79 -15.01
CA GLY A 19 -2.67 4.72 -15.49
C GLY A 19 -2.75 6.07 -14.77
N LEU A 20 -3.96 6.63 -14.62
CA LEU A 20 -4.18 7.87 -13.88
C LEU A 20 -3.77 7.75 -12.41
N LEU A 21 -4.23 6.69 -11.72
CA LEU A 21 -3.92 6.47 -10.31
C LEU A 21 -2.43 6.21 -10.02
N SER A 22 -1.63 5.93 -11.03
CA SER A 22 -0.18 5.80 -10.90
C SER A 22 0.59 7.12 -11.08
N LEU A 23 -0.11 8.21 -11.42
CA LEU A 23 0.51 9.49 -11.62
C LEU A 23 0.69 10.23 -10.30
N CYS A 24 1.93 10.36 -9.88
CA CYS A 24 2.34 11.16 -8.73
C CYS A 24 3.71 11.79 -9.03
N GLY A 25 3.88 13.10 -8.76
CA GLY A 25 5.15 13.78 -9.06
C GLY A 25 5.07 15.29 -8.99
N GLY A 26 6.04 15.96 -9.64
CA GLY A 26 6.03 17.42 -9.80
C GLY A 26 4.74 17.87 -10.47
N TYR A 27 4.22 19.04 -10.05
CA TYR A 27 2.87 19.46 -10.43
C TYR A 27 2.68 19.52 -11.95
N GLU A 28 3.49 20.31 -12.65
CA GLU A 28 3.37 20.54 -14.10
C GLU A 28 3.61 19.28 -14.94
N GLU A 29 4.64 18.52 -14.60
CA GLU A 29 4.94 17.27 -15.30
C GLU A 29 3.80 16.25 -15.17
N THR A 30 3.32 16.07 -13.95
CA THR A 30 2.25 15.10 -13.65
C THR A 30 0.94 15.53 -14.29
N LEU A 31 0.62 16.83 -14.26
CA LEU A 31 -0.58 17.38 -14.90
C LEU A 31 -0.55 17.17 -16.42
N THR A 32 0.58 17.46 -17.07
CA THR A 32 0.74 17.24 -18.52
C THR A 32 0.54 15.76 -18.89
N ARG A 33 1.05 14.84 -18.06
CA ARG A 33 0.83 13.40 -18.26
C ARG A 33 -0.63 13.01 -18.03
N ALA A 34 -1.32 13.60 -17.04
CA ALA A 34 -2.72 13.36 -16.77
C ALA A 34 -3.64 13.84 -17.89
N GLU A 35 -3.32 14.99 -18.51
CA GLU A 35 -4.06 15.52 -19.65
C GLU A 35 -4.09 14.54 -20.83
N ALA A 36 -3.02 13.78 -21.07
CA ALA A 36 -2.96 12.75 -22.11
C ALA A 36 -4.01 11.61 -21.91
N PHE A 37 -4.49 11.41 -20.66
CA PHE A 37 -5.56 10.46 -20.36
C PHE A 37 -6.97 11.06 -20.51
N SER A 38 -7.10 12.36 -20.81
CA SER A 38 -8.40 13.05 -20.89
C SER A 38 -9.21 12.61 -22.11
N LYS A 39 -10.26 11.81 -21.91
CA LYS A 39 -11.09 11.22 -22.96
C LYS A 39 -12.42 11.94 -23.19
N ASN A 40 -12.82 12.83 -22.32
CA ASN A 40 -14.09 13.55 -22.40
C ASN A 40 -13.98 14.98 -21.86
N ASP A 41 -15.02 15.80 -22.10
CA ASP A 41 -15.04 17.22 -21.71
C ASP A 41 -14.92 17.42 -20.20
N ARG A 42 -15.51 16.51 -19.40
CA ARG A 42 -15.45 16.59 -17.94
C ARG A 42 -14.02 16.38 -17.43
N MET A 43 -13.27 15.44 -18.02
CA MET A 43 -11.86 15.23 -17.66
C MET A 43 -11.00 16.43 -18.10
N ARG A 44 -11.26 16.97 -19.28
CA ARG A 44 -10.56 18.19 -19.76
C ARG A 44 -10.83 19.40 -18.87
N ALA A 45 -12.08 19.60 -18.45
CA ALA A 45 -12.45 20.67 -17.54
C ALA A 45 -11.75 20.53 -16.17
N ALA A 46 -11.68 19.32 -15.61
CA ALA A 46 -10.98 19.07 -14.35
C ALA A 46 -9.47 19.32 -14.48
N ALA A 47 -8.84 18.93 -15.59
CA ALA A 47 -7.43 19.20 -15.84
C ALA A 47 -7.17 20.71 -15.99
N ALA A 48 -8.07 21.44 -16.67
CA ALA A 48 -7.97 22.90 -16.81
C ALA A 48 -8.13 23.62 -15.44
N GLU A 49 -9.00 23.14 -14.57
CA GLU A 49 -9.15 23.65 -13.20
C GLU A 49 -7.85 23.46 -12.41
N LEU A 50 -7.23 22.27 -12.46
CA LEU A 50 -5.93 22.05 -11.84
C LEU A 50 -4.84 22.95 -12.44
N ARG A 51 -4.82 23.12 -13.77
CA ARG A 51 -3.83 23.99 -14.42
C ARG A 51 -3.94 25.46 -13.98
N ALA A 52 -5.16 25.95 -13.77
CA ALA A 52 -5.38 27.30 -13.27
C ALA A 52 -4.86 27.52 -11.83
N LEU A 53 -4.62 26.45 -11.08
CA LEU A 53 -4.06 26.53 -9.73
C LEU A 53 -2.52 26.55 -9.72
N ALA A 54 -1.84 26.21 -10.82
CA ALA A 54 -0.38 26.07 -10.86
C ALA A 54 0.32 27.38 -10.46
N GLU A 55 -0.01 28.49 -11.12
CA GLU A 55 0.62 29.80 -10.88
C GLU A 55 0.40 30.31 -9.43
N PRO A 56 -0.82 30.35 -8.87
CA PRO A 56 -1.04 30.71 -7.47
C PRO A 56 -0.29 29.83 -6.47
N LEU A 57 -0.19 28.54 -6.75
CA LEU A 57 0.48 27.59 -5.86
C LEU A 57 2.02 27.77 -5.89
N GLU A 58 2.60 28.01 -7.07
CA GLU A 58 4.03 28.35 -7.19
C GLU A 58 4.36 29.67 -6.50
N ALA A 59 3.52 30.69 -6.66
CA ALA A 59 3.70 31.98 -6.01
C ALA A 59 3.65 31.88 -4.47
N ALA A 60 2.95 30.88 -3.91
CA ALA A 60 2.91 30.61 -2.48
C ALA A 60 4.21 30.01 -1.93
N GLY A 61 5.18 29.62 -2.79
CA GLY A 61 6.54 29.24 -2.40
C GLY A 61 6.68 27.86 -1.74
N GLY A 62 5.66 27.02 -1.82
CA GLY A 62 5.68 25.64 -1.28
C GLY A 62 6.18 24.62 -2.31
N SER A 63 6.71 23.49 -1.83
CA SER A 63 6.92 22.32 -2.69
C SER A 63 5.59 21.60 -2.89
N ILE A 64 5.01 21.73 -4.10
CA ILE A 64 3.71 21.16 -4.42
C ILE A 64 3.87 20.01 -5.39
N ARG A 65 3.17 18.93 -5.10
CA ARG A 65 3.13 17.73 -5.92
C ARG A 65 1.69 17.40 -6.29
N LEU A 66 1.48 16.86 -7.48
CA LEU A 66 0.20 16.33 -7.90
C LEU A 66 0.20 14.81 -7.71
N ASP A 67 -0.79 14.30 -6.99
CA ASP A 67 -0.97 12.87 -6.73
C ASP A 67 -2.41 12.49 -7.08
N LEU A 68 -2.61 11.79 -8.20
CA LEU A 68 -3.93 11.36 -8.65
C LEU A 68 -4.40 10.06 -7.97
N SER A 69 -3.57 9.45 -7.12
CA SER A 69 -3.98 8.35 -6.25
C SER A 69 -4.69 8.83 -4.99
N LEU A 70 -4.59 10.14 -4.68
CA LEU A 70 -5.19 10.73 -3.50
C LEU A 70 -6.72 10.75 -3.64
N ALA A 71 -7.38 9.79 -2.99
CA ALA A 71 -8.83 9.78 -2.86
C ALA A 71 -9.25 10.51 -1.58
N GLY A 72 -10.30 11.31 -1.66
CA GLY A 72 -10.88 11.93 -0.48
C GLY A 72 -11.44 10.88 0.47
N GLU A 73 -11.01 10.87 1.73
CA GLU A 73 -11.56 10.00 2.78
C GLU A 73 -13.03 10.34 3.11
N MET A 74 -13.43 11.57 2.78
CA MET A 74 -14.76 12.11 3.05
C MET A 74 -15.59 12.15 1.77
N GLU A 75 -16.71 11.45 1.75
CA GLU A 75 -17.63 11.37 0.61
C GLU A 75 -18.22 12.72 0.17
N TYR A 76 -18.15 13.74 1.03
CA TYR A 76 -18.66 15.07 0.73
C TYR A 76 -17.72 15.94 -0.10
N TYR A 77 -16.44 15.57 -0.25
CA TYR A 77 -15.56 16.29 -1.17
C TYR A 77 -16.00 16.08 -2.63
N ASN A 78 -16.05 17.16 -3.38
CA ASN A 78 -16.55 17.15 -4.76
C ASN A 78 -15.65 17.91 -5.75
N GLY A 79 -14.42 18.14 -5.40
CA GLY A 79 -13.44 18.83 -6.21
C GLY A 79 -12.02 18.51 -5.74
N LEU A 80 -11.21 19.55 -5.61
CA LEU A 80 -9.84 19.44 -5.12
C LEU A 80 -9.80 18.83 -3.71
N VAL A 81 -8.91 17.88 -3.52
CA VAL A 81 -8.46 17.38 -2.21
C VAL A 81 -6.97 17.62 -2.06
N PHE A 82 -6.52 17.93 -0.86
CA PHE A 82 -5.11 18.20 -0.60
C PHE A 82 -4.68 17.70 0.78
N GLN A 83 -3.39 17.38 0.87
CA GLN A 83 -2.74 16.98 2.11
C GLN A 83 -1.42 17.74 2.27
N GLY A 84 -1.12 18.17 3.48
CA GLY A 84 0.13 18.81 3.84
C GLY A 84 1.01 17.89 4.66
N TYR A 85 2.26 17.74 4.26
CA TYR A 85 3.24 16.92 4.92
C TYR A 85 4.35 17.77 5.51
N LEU A 86 4.85 17.35 6.66
CA LEU A 86 5.97 17.97 7.33
C LEU A 86 7.10 16.95 7.48
N ARG A 87 8.33 17.36 7.16
CA ARG A 87 9.51 16.49 7.31
C ARG A 87 9.67 16.07 8.78
N GLY A 88 9.84 14.78 9.01
CA GLY A 88 9.94 14.22 10.36
C GLY A 88 8.62 13.71 10.94
N LEU A 89 7.48 13.95 10.27
CA LEU A 89 6.21 13.34 10.63
C LEU A 89 5.86 12.19 9.68
N PRO A 90 5.38 11.06 10.20
CA PRO A 90 5.03 9.89 9.39
C PRO A 90 3.72 10.01 8.64
N ARG A 91 2.88 10.98 9.01
CA ARG A 91 1.53 11.19 8.50
C ARG A 91 1.31 12.62 8.05
N PRO A 92 0.28 12.90 7.22
CA PRO A 92 -0.08 14.26 6.88
C PRO A 92 -0.43 15.06 8.13
N LEU A 93 0.14 16.26 8.25
CA LEU A 93 -0.22 17.23 9.28
C LEU A 93 -1.54 17.94 8.97
N LEU A 94 -1.87 18.07 7.68
CA LEU A 94 -3.03 18.80 7.20
C LEU A 94 -3.74 17.99 6.14
N LYS A 95 -5.08 17.91 6.23
CA LYS A 95 -5.95 17.33 5.20
C LYS A 95 -7.11 18.26 4.93
N GLY A 96 -7.46 18.43 3.66
CA GLY A 96 -8.57 19.30 3.28
C GLY A 96 -9.09 19.03 1.88
N GLY A 97 -10.15 19.77 1.53
CA GLY A 97 -10.75 19.67 0.21
C GLY A 97 -11.90 20.63 -0.01
N ARG A 98 -12.37 20.67 -1.25
CA ARG A 98 -13.53 21.46 -1.68
C ARG A 98 -14.81 20.64 -1.49
N TYR A 99 -15.86 21.26 -0.92
CA TYR A 99 -17.12 20.60 -0.57
C TYR A 99 -18.37 21.42 -0.85
N ASP A 100 -18.43 22.06 -2.02
CA ASP A 100 -19.52 22.92 -2.46
C ASP A 100 -20.88 22.25 -2.37
N ARG A 101 -20.98 20.96 -2.83
CA ARG A 101 -22.26 20.22 -2.80
C ARG A 101 -22.81 20.03 -1.39
N LEU A 102 -21.97 19.92 -0.40
CA LEU A 102 -22.41 19.89 0.98
C LEU A 102 -22.96 21.25 1.40
N MET A 103 -22.24 22.34 1.12
CA MET A 103 -22.65 23.69 1.50
C MET A 103 -23.91 24.15 0.77
N GLN A 104 -24.09 23.79 -0.48
CA GLN A 104 -25.30 24.13 -1.25
C GLN A 104 -26.58 23.52 -0.69
N LYS A 105 -26.49 22.47 0.17
CA LYS A 105 -27.65 21.95 0.92
C LYS A 105 -28.12 22.90 2.02
N PHE A 106 -27.24 23.77 2.51
CA PHE A 106 -27.54 24.74 3.58
C PHE A 106 -27.75 26.13 3.02
N THR A 107 -26.93 26.52 2.03
CA THR A 107 -26.96 27.87 1.42
C THR A 107 -26.81 27.73 -0.09
N PRO A 108 -27.89 27.88 -0.88
CA PRO A 108 -27.83 27.81 -2.33
C PRO A 108 -26.78 28.77 -2.91
N GLY A 109 -25.93 28.27 -3.82
CA GLY A 109 -24.87 29.04 -4.47
C GLY A 109 -23.60 29.25 -3.63
N ALA A 110 -23.50 28.68 -2.43
CA ALA A 110 -22.30 28.74 -1.64
C ALA A 110 -21.27 27.70 -2.09
N ASP A 111 -20.04 28.13 -2.26
CA ASP A 111 -18.86 27.28 -2.43
C ASP A 111 -18.06 27.24 -1.13
N ALA A 112 -17.38 26.13 -0.87
CA ALA A 112 -16.58 25.97 0.33
C ALA A 112 -15.35 25.09 0.11
N ILE A 113 -14.26 25.53 0.72
CA ILE A 113 -13.03 24.78 0.89
C ILE A 113 -12.62 24.85 2.36
N GLY A 114 -12.16 23.75 2.92
CA GLY A 114 -11.73 23.71 4.30
C GLY A 114 -10.68 22.66 4.55
N PHE A 115 -10.07 22.71 5.72
CA PHE A 115 -9.04 21.77 6.13
C PHE A 115 -9.03 21.57 7.64
N ALA A 116 -8.47 20.43 8.05
CA ALA A 116 -8.13 20.13 9.43
C ALA A 116 -6.61 20.07 9.59
N VAL A 117 -6.10 20.59 10.71
CA VAL A 117 -4.71 20.43 11.15
C VAL A 117 -4.69 19.47 12.33
N TYR A 118 -3.87 18.43 12.26
CA TYR A 118 -3.73 17.40 13.28
C TYR A 118 -2.66 17.81 14.27
N LEU A 119 -3.08 18.39 15.40
CA LEU A 119 -2.17 18.92 16.42
C LEU A 119 -1.41 17.81 17.16
N ASP A 120 -2.00 16.64 17.30
CA ASP A 120 -1.36 15.45 17.86
C ASP A 120 -0.14 14.97 17.06
N GLU A 121 -0.12 15.23 15.75
CA GLU A 121 1.07 14.96 14.93
C GLU A 121 2.18 15.99 15.20
N LEU A 122 1.84 17.25 15.50
CA LEU A 122 2.84 18.27 15.90
C LEU A 122 3.55 17.92 17.21
N ASP A 123 2.84 17.34 18.16
CA ASP A 123 3.40 16.93 19.45
C ASP A 123 4.50 15.86 19.34
N ARG A 124 4.54 15.16 18.19
CA ARG A 124 5.58 14.16 17.88
C ARG A 124 6.90 14.78 17.40
N LEU A 125 6.93 16.08 17.11
CA LEU A 125 8.17 16.74 16.73
C LEU A 125 9.08 16.90 17.96
N SER A 126 10.14 16.11 18.00
CA SER A 126 11.12 16.09 19.10
C SER A 126 12.05 17.32 19.11
N ALA A 127 12.03 18.16 18.09
CA ALA A 127 12.87 19.35 17.94
C ALA A 127 12.11 20.48 17.22
N PRO A 128 12.48 21.75 17.49
CA PRO A 128 11.96 22.88 16.73
C PRO A 128 12.19 22.66 15.22
N LEU A 129 11.19 23.05 14.42
CA LEU A 129 11.34 23.02 12.97
C LEU A 129 12.59 23.79 12.56
N PRO A 130 13.49 23.20 11.75
CA PRO A 130 14.62 23.94 11.22
C PRO A 130 14.08 25.09 10.37
N PRO A 131 14.72 26.28 10.42
CA PRO A 131 14.33 27.37 9.54
C PRO A 131 14.36 26.90 8.08
N VAL A 132 13.46 27.45 7.27
CA VAL A 132 13.36 27.14 5.83
C VAL A 132 14.64 27.66 5.14
N GLN A 133 15.73 26.93 5.30
CA GLN A 133 16.96 27.13 4.55
C GLN A 133 17.14 25.93 3.63
N GLN A 134 17.52 26.23 2.39
CA GLN A 134 17.90 25.26 1.38
C GLN A 134 18.88 24.25 1.98
N GLN A 135 18.38 23.06 2.32
CA GLN A 135 19.23 22.02 2.86
C GLN A 135 20.15 21.51 1.75
N LYS A 136 21.47 21.67 1.98
CA LYS A 136 22.51 20.98 1.22
C LYS A 136 22.16 19.51 1.16
N THR A 137 22.28 18.93 -0.03
CA THR A 137 22.09 17.51 -0.34
C THR A 137 23.09 16.62 0.41
N GLU A 138 22.85 16.38 1.70
CA GLU A 138 23.40 15.19 2.34
C GLU A 138 22.64 14.00 1.77
N LYS A 139 23.38 12.98 1.33
CA LYS A 139 22.79 11.75 0.77
C LYS A 139 21.85 11.15 1.82
N THR A 140 20.55 11.29 1.59
CA THR A 140 19.52 10.94 2.55
C THR A 140 19.48 9.41 2.66
N MET A 141 19.73 8.86 3.83
CA MET A 141 19.69 7.42 4.07
C MET A 141 18.26 6.90 4.01
N LEU A 142 18.00 5.87 3.19
CA LEU A 142 16.73 5.16 3.15
C LEU A 142 16.70 4.09 4.23
N ASN A 143 15.67 4.13 5.07
CA ASN A 143 15.36 3.11 6.06
C ASN A 143 14.44 2.06 5.44
N VAL A 144 14.86 0.81 5.44
CA VAL A 144 14.15 -0.31 4.80
C VAL A 144 13.72 -1.33 5.85
N ALA A 145 12.42 -1.57 5.99
CA ALA A 145 11.91 -2.68 6.77
C ALA A 145 12.05 -3.99 5.97
N LEU A 146 12.98 -4.85 6.37
CA LEU A 146 13.28 -6.10 5.72
C LEU A 146 12.69 -7.27 6.52
N PRO A 147 11.80 -8.10 5.93
CA PRO A 147 11.22 -9.23 6.63
C PRO A 147 12.28 -10.30 6.92
N LYS A 148 12.25 -10.91 8.10
CA LYS A 148 13.08 -12.08 8.41
C LYS A 148 12.54 -13.35 7.74
N GLY A 149 13.43 -14.29 7.41
CA GLY A 149 13.10 -15.60 6.84
C GLY A 149 13.14 -15.64 5.31
N ARG A 150 12.67 -16.71 4.71
CA ARG A 150 12.82 -17.04 3.28
C ARG A 150 12.48 -15.91 2.30
N LEU A 151 11.44 -15.10 2.60
CA LEU A 151 11.12 -13.95 1.76
C LEU A 151 12.18 -12.86 1.90
N GLY A 152 12.62 -12.59 3.13
CA GLY A 152 13.64 -11.58 3.40
C GLY A 152 14.97 -11.90 2.74
N ASP A 153 15.39 -13.16 2.73
CA ASP A 153 16.62 -13.61 2.06
C ASP A 153 16.55 -13.30 0.55
N LYS A 154 15.44 -13.68 -0.10
CA LYS A 154 15.21 -13.38 -1.53
C LYS A 154 15.18 -11.88 -1.83
N VAL A 155 14.55 -11.10 -0.94
CA VAL A 155 14.46 -9.64 -1.06
C VAL A 155 15.82 -9.00 -0.90
N TYR A 156 16.58 -9.42 0.12
CA TYR A 156 17.93 -8.91 0.36
C TYR A 156 18.86 -9.21 -0.82
N ASP A 157 18.84 -10.44 -1.33
CA ASP A 157 19.62 -10.83 -2.52
C ASP A 157 19.29 -9.96 -3.74
N LEU A 158 18.00 -9.66 -3.94
CA LEU A 158 17.56 -8.78 -5.02
C LEU A 158 18.08 -7.35 -4.83
N LEU A 159 17.97 -6.80 -3.62
CA LEU A 159 18.47 -5.46 -3.29
C LEU A 159 20.00 -5.38 -3.37
N ALA A 160 20.70 -6.43 -2.96
CA ALA A 160 22.16 -6.51 -3.06
C ALA A 160 22.65 -6.49 -4.52
N ARG A 161 21.96 -7.21 -5.42
CA ARG A 161 22.27 -7.22 -6.87
C ARG A 161 22.18 -5.84 -7.51
N ILE A 162 21.26 -4.99 -7.07
CA ILE A 162 21.08 -3.62 -7.58
C ILE A 162 21.92 -2.57 -6.82
N GLY A 163 22.88 -3.01 -6.00
CA GLY A 163 23.85 -2.15 -5.34
C GLY A 163 23.51 -1.67 -3.94
N TYR A 164 22.49 -2.24 -3.32
CA TYR A 164 22.05 -1.89 -1.95
C TYR A 164 22.44 -2.94 -0.91
N GLY A 165 23.37 -3.86 -1.21
CA GLY A 165 23.89 -4.83 -0.26
C GLY A 165 24.69 -4.19 0.85
N CYS A 166 24.72 -4.79 2.04
CA CYS A 166 25.57 -4.40 3.15
C CYS A 166 26.90 -5.14 3.13
N THR A 167 27.93 -4.56 3.73
CA THR A 167 29.26 -5.19 3.87
C THR A 167 29.28 -6.29 4.94
N GLU A 168 28.39 -6.21 5.93
CA GLU A 168 28.21 -7.26 6.94
C GLU A 168 27.32 -8.38 6.40
N ASP A 169 27.64 -9.63 6.76
CA ASP A 169 26.80 -10.76 6.45
C ASP A 169 25.46 -10.65 7.21
N TYR A 170 24.43 -10.33 6.45
CA TYR A 170 23.05 -10.18 6.91
C TYR A 170 22.53 -11.43 7.66
N ASN A 171 22.92 -12.63 7.23
CA ASN A 171 22.46 -13.90 7.81
C ASN A 171 23.26 -14.32 9.05
N ALA A 172 24.52 -13.89 9.17
CA ALA A 172 25.40 -14.26 10.29
C ALA A 172 25.26 -13.32 11.49
N THR A 173 24.66 -12.14 11.33
CA THR A 173 24.55 -11.15 12.40
C THR A 173 23.30 -11.33 13.27
N ARG A 174 23.45 -11.08 14.58
CA ARG A 174 22.31 -10.93 15.51
C ARG A 174 21.79 -9.49 15.60
N LYS A 175 22.42 -8.55 14.89
CA LYS A 175 21.97 -7.16 14.85
C LYS A 175 20.59 -7.08 14.23
N LEU A 176 19.77 -6.18 14.75
CA LEU A 176 18.45 -5.87 14.18
C LEU A 176 18.51 -4.72 13.18
N VAL A 177 19.65 -4.02 13.14
CA VAL A 177 19.91 -2.91 12.22
C VAL A 177 21.24 -3.16 11.53
N VAL A 178 21.25 -3.09 10.21
CA VAL A 178 22.42 -3.26 9.34
C VAL A 178 22.45 -2.10 8.35
N GLU A 179 23.63 -1.51 8.13
CA GLU A 179 23.77 -0.29 7.37
C GLU A 179 24.79 -0.42 6.25
N ASN A 180 24.55 0.30 5.16
CA ASN A 180 25.54 0.61 4.13
C ASN A 180 25.48 2.12 3.81
N PRO A 181 26.26 2.96 4.53
CA PRO A 181 26.26 4.41 4.30
C PRO A 181 26.69 4.80 2.89
N ALA A 182 27.56 4.02 2.25
CA ALA A 182 28.01 4.29 0.86
C ALA A 182 26.87 4.14 -0.13
N ALA A 183 25.99 3.15 0.08
CA ALA A 183 24.77 2.97 -0.72
C ALA A 183 23.61 3.89 -0.26
N GLY A 184 23.74 4.53 0.91
CA GLY A 184 22.68 5.35 1.50
C GLY A 184 21.50 4.53 2.01
N ILE A 185 21.74 3.35 2.59
CA ILE A 185 20.68 2.44 3.04
C ILE A 185 20.91 1.90 4.44
N ARG A 186 19.81 1.71 5.18
CA ARG A 186 19.75 1.07 6.50
C ARG A 186 18.60 0.08 6.52
N TYR A 187 18.87 -1.16 6.91
CA TYR A 187 17.88 -2.22 7.04
C TYR A 187 17.47 -2.42 8.48
N PHE A 188 16.18 -2.54 8.73
CA PHE A 188 15.58 -3.01 9.98
C PHE A 188 15.07 -4.43 9.78
N LEU A 189 15.59 -5.37 10.54
CA LEU A 189 15.26 -6.80 10.42
C LEU A 189 14.05 -7.12 11.30
N VAL A 190 12.89 -7.16 10.73
CA VAL A 190 11.61 -7.28 11.44
C VAL A 190 10.85 -8.57 11.07
N LYS A 191 9.84 -8.93 11.87
CA LYS A 191 8.94 -10.03 11.47
C LYS A 191 8.15 -9.62 10.22
N PRO A 192 7.82 -10.56 9.30
CA PRO A 192 7.03 -10.23 8.11
C PRO A 192 5.71 -9.51 8.43
N SER A 193 5.02 -9.90 9.51
CA SER A 193 3.78 -9.25 9.96
C SER A 193 3.93 -7.78 10.33
N ASP A 194 5.13 -7.36 10.69
CA ASP A 194 5.38 -6.05 11.28
C ASP A 194 5.89 -5.03 10.24
N VAL A 195 6.33 -5.50 9.07
CA VAL A 195 6.90 -4.63 8.01
C VAL A 195 5.97 -3.48 7.66
N ALA A 196 4.68 -3.78 7.41
CA ALA A 196 3.71 -2.75 7.05
C ALA A 196 3.54 -1.71 8.15
N ILE A 197 3.56 -2.12 9.41
CA ILE A 197 3.44 -1.24 10.59
C ILE A 197 4.65 -0.29 10.67
N TYR A 198 5.89 -0.81 10.51
CA TYR A 198 7.08 0.03 10.53
C TYR A 198 7.10 1.07 9.42
N VAL A 199 6.59 0.71 8.23
CA VAL A 199 6.49 1.64 7.11
C VAL A 199 5.37 2.64 7.33
N GLU A 200 4.17 2.21 7.73
CA GLU A 200 3.02 3.11 7.97
C GLU A 200 3.34 4.18 9.03
N HIS A 201 4.04 3.79 10.09
CA HIS A 201 4.41 4.70 11.18
C HIS A 201 5.71 5.48 10.92
N GLY A 202 6.32 5.38 9.73
CA GLY A 202 7.49 6.14 9.30
C GLY A 202 8.80 5.78 10.00
N ALA A 203 8.83 4.68 10.77
CA ALA A 203 10.07 4.13 11.31
C ALA A 203 10.96 3.58 10.17
N ALA A 204 10.34 3.05 9.12
CA ALA A 204 10.98 2.75 7.86
C ALA A 204 10.36 3.58 6.73
N ASP A 205 11.19 4.01 5.78
CA ASP A 205 10.76 4.75 4.60
C ASP A 205 10.09 3.83 3.60
N VAL A 206 10.64 2.63 3.44
CA VAL A 206 10.16 1.59 2.52
C VAL A 206 10.20 0.21 3.16
N GLY A 207 9.52 -0.75 2.57
CA GLY A 207 9.56 -2.14 2.98
C GLY A 207 9.10 -3.08 1.87
N ILE A 208 9.36 -4.37 2.05
CA ILE A 208 8.84 -5.40 1.13
C ILE A 208 8.09 -6.44 1.95
N VAL A 209 6.82 -6.65 1.61
CA VAL A 209 5.90 -7.45 2.41
C VAL A 209 4.88 -8.16 1.53
N GLY A 210 4.38 -9.32 1.97
CA GLY A 210 3.34 -10.06 1.26
C GLY A 210 2.04 -9.27 1.13
N LYS A 211 1.37 -9.41 0.00
CA LYS A 211 0.05 -8.78 -0.25
C LYS A 211 -1.01 -9.20 0.77
N ASP A 212 -0.91 -10.40 1.31
CA ASP A 212 -1.74 -10.92 2.40
C ASP A 212 -1.67 -10.04 3.65
N ILE A 213 -0.46 -9.69 4.09
CA ILE A 213 -0.24 -8.85 5.28
C ILE A 213 -0.76 -7.44 5.04
N LEU A 214 -0.49 -6.85 3.86
CA LEU A 214 -1.02 -5.54 3.51
C LEU A 214 -2.55 -5.50 3.53
N THR A 215 -3.17 -6.53 2.94
CA THR A 215 -4.63 -6.60 2.85
C THR A 215 -5.26 -6.86 4.22
N GLU A 216 -4.65 -7.72 5.04
CA GLU A 216 -5.12 -8.00 6.40
C GLU A 216 -4.99 -6.78 7.32
N ALA A 217 -3.85 -6.06 7.24
CA ALA A 217 -3.59 -4.88 8.07
C ALA A 217 -4.35 -3.64 7.59
N SER A 218 -4.77 -3.59 6.32
CA SER A 218 -5.30 -2.37 5.67
C SER A 218 -4.38 -1.16 5.86
N ALA A 219 -3.05 -1.37 5.79
CA ALA A 219 -2.05 -0.37 6.09
C ALA A 219 -2.12 0.82 5.13
N ASP A 220 -2.00 2.04 5.67
CA ASP A 220 -2.04 3.29 4.91
C ASP A 220 -0.66 3.65 4.32
N VAL A 221 -0.25 2.91 3.29
CA VAL A 221 1.04 3.04 2.61
C VAL A 221 0.86 3.10 1.09
N TYR A 222 1.88 3.60 0.37
CA TYR A 222 1.94 3.41 -1.08
C TYR A 222 2.40 1.99 -1.41
N GLU A 223 1.69 1.32 -2.30
CA GLU A 223 2.09 0.05 -2.92
C GLU A 223 2.66 0.36 -4.31
N LEU A 224 3.99 0.39 -4.44
CA LEU A 224 4.67 0.95 -5.62
C LEU A 224 5.06 -0.10 -6.66
N LEU A 225 5.33 -1.35 -6.24
CA LEU A 225 5.76 -2.41 -7.15
C LEU A 225 5.33 -3.78 -6.67
N ASP A 226 4.81 -4.61 -7.57
CA ASP A 226 4.71 -6.05 -7.41
C ASP A 226 6.04 -6.70 -7.79
N THR A 227 6.76 -7.23 -6.81
CA THR A 227 8.06 -7.85 -7.06
C THR A 227 7.96 -9.23 -7.69
N GLY A 228 6.78 -9.85 -7.67
CA GLY A 228 6.58 -11.22 -8.11
C GLY A 228 7.26 -12.29 -7.25
N LEU A 229 7.90 -11.89 -6.14
CA LEU A 229 8.52 -12.83 -5.20
C LEU A 229 7.47 -13.46 -4.27
N GLY A 230 7.72 -14.67 -3.80
CA GLY A 230 6.87 -15.34 -2.82
C GLY A 230 5.44 -15.56 -3.32
N LYS A 231 5.26 -15.90 -4.61
CA LYS A 231 3.94 -16.15 -5.20
C LYS A 231 3.23 -17.27 -4.47
N CYS A 232 2.04 -16.99 -3.99
CA CYS A 232 1.10 -17.92 -3.40
C CYS A 232 -0.33 -17.41 -3.62
N ARG A 233 -1.31 -18.04 -3.01
CA ARG A 233 -2.71 -17.66 -3.15
C ARG A 233 -3.48 -17.83 -1.85
N MET A 234 -4.41 -16.94 -1.58
CA MET A 234 -5.37 -17.09 -0.49
C MET A 234 -6.50 -17.98 -0.97
N CYS A 235 -6.79 -19.02 -0.18
CA CYS A 235 -7.77 -20.02 -0.50
C CYS A 235 -8.74 -20.24 0.63
N VAL A 236 -9.95 -20.68 0.28
CA VAL A 236 -10.83 -21.43 1.17
C VAL A 236 -10.48 -22.91 1.01
N ALA A 237 -10.20 -23.61 2.10
CA ALA A 237 -9.99 -25.05 2.11
C ALA A 237 -10.87 -25.72 3.16
N ALA A 238 -11.27 -26.97 2.89
CA ALA A 238 -12.19 -27.72 3.71
C ALA A 238 -11.90 -29.23 3.61
N PRO A 239 -12.46 -30.08 4.52
CA PRO A 239 -12.46 -31.54 4.36
C PRO A 239 -13.01 -31.97 3.00
N ALA A 240 -12.57 -33.13 2.51
CA ALA A 240 -12.93 -33.61 1.18
C ALA A 240 -14.43 -33.81 0.95
N ASP A 241 -15.16 -34.11 2.02
CA ASP A 241 -16.62 -34.36 2.06
C ASP A 241 -17.43 -33.11 2.41
N TYR A 242 -16.78 -31.96 2.63
CA TYR A 242 -17.46 -30.72 2.98
C TYR A 242 -18.51 -30.29 1.93
N GLN A 243 -19.71 -29.98 2.40
CA GLN A 243 -20.79 -29.36 1.67
C GLN A 243 -21.23 -28.10 2.40
N ASP A 244 -21.36 -26.99 1.69
CA ASP A 244 -21.83 -25.74 2.30
C ASP A 244 -23.33 -25.83 2.57
N ASP A 245 -23.70 -25.41 3.79
CA ASP A 245 -25.09 -25.29 4.23
C ASP A 245 -25.44 -23.78 4.35
N PRO A 246 -26.17 -23.23 3.36
CA PRO A 246 -26.52 -21.82 3.34
C PRO A 246 -27.51 -21.40 4.44
N SER A 247 -28.14 -22.35 5.17
CA SER A 247 -29.10 -22.06 6.21
C SER A 247 -28.45 -21.59 7.54
N ARG A 248 -27.13 -21.74 7.68
CA ARG A 248 -26.38 -21.35 8.88
C ARG A 248 -25.09 -20.61 8.52
N PRO A 249 -24.53 -19.78 9.44
CA PRO A 249 -23.21 -19.19 9.24
C PRO A 249 -22.13 -20.27 9.06
N VAL A 250 -21.16 -20.00 8.17
CA VAL A 250 -19.98 -20.86 8.00
C VAL A 250 -18.95 -20.55 9.07
N ARG A 251 -18.50 -21.56 9.81
CA ARG A 251 -17.42 -21.42 10.80
C ARG A 251 -16.07 -21.42 10.05
N VAL A 252 -15.37 -20.30 10.09
CA VAL A 252 -14.13 -20.06 9.35
C VAL A 252 -12.96 -19.91 10.31
N ALA A 253 -12.03 -20.85 10.33
CA ALA A 253 -10.77 -20.68 11.05
C ALA A 253 -9.72 -19.99 10.17
N THR A 254 -9.08 -18.95 10.69
CA THR A 254 -8.10 -18.17 9.94
C THR A 254 -7.24 -17.29 10.85
N LYS A 255 -6.04 -16.96 10.38
CA LYS A 255 -5.28 -15.82 10.93
C LYS A 255 -5.58 -14.51 10.20
N PHE A 256 -6.23 -14.57 9.03
CA PHE A 256 -6.54 -13.45 8.14
C PHE A 256 -8.01 -13.05 8.27
N VAL A 257 -8.34 -12.46 9.42
CA VAL A 257 -9.73 -12.15 9.81
C VAL A 257 -10.40 -11.16 8.87
N ASN A 258 -9.69 -10.08 8.50
CA ASN A 258 -10.22 -9.04 7.65
C ASN A 258 -10.38 -9.51 6.20
N ILE A 259 -9.41 -10.27 5.71
CA ILE A 259 -9.48 -10.88 4.36
C ILE A 259 -10.67 -11.82 4.27
N ALA A 260 -10.86 -12.70 5.27
CA ALA A 260 -11.98 -13.63 5.30
C ALA A 260 -13.33 -12.89 5.37
N LYS A 261 -13.47 -11.90 6.26
CA LYS A 261 -14.68 -11.07 6.36
C LYS A 261 -15.04 -10.41 5.03
N ASN A 262 -14.07 -9.75 4.41
CA ASN A 262 -14.29 -9.05 3.14
C ASN A 262 -14.66 -10.01 2.00
N TYR A 263 -14.04 -11.18 1.96
CA TYR A 263 -14.35 -12.20 0.96
C TYR A 263 -15.79 -12.68 1.09
N TYR A 264 -16.21 -13.14 2.27
CA TYR A 264 -17.55 -13.67 2.48
C TYR A 264 -18.64 -12.57 2.41
N ALA A 265 -18.35 -11.37 2.90
CA ALA A 265 -19.24 -10.22 2.75
C ALA A 265 -19.50 -9.87 1.26
N SER A 266 -18.49 -10.00 0.39
CA SER A 266 -18.66 -9.76 -1.04
C SER A 266 -19.60 -10.75 -1.73
N MET A 267 -19.87 -11.89 -1.10
CA MET A 267 -20.80 -12.93 -1.56
C MET A 267 -22.14 -12.90 -0.80
N GLY A 268 -22.30 -11.96 0.14
CA GLY A 268 -23.50 -11.94 1.00
C GLY A 268 -23.63 -13.15 1.92
N ARG A 269 -22.52 -13.81 2.29
CA ARG A 269 -22.49 -15.04 3.08
C ARG A 269 -22.10 -14.74 4.52
N ASP A 270 -22.95 -15.12 5.47
CA ASP A 270 -22.69 -15.00 6.90
C ASP A 270 -21.62 -16.00 7.37
N ILE A 271 -20.72 -15.55 8.23
CA ILE A 271 -19.63 -16.36 8.78
C ILE A 271 -19.47 -16.15 10.29
N ASP A 272 -18.96 -17.20 10.94
CA ASP A 272 -18.47 -17.17 12.31
C ASP A 272 -16.95 -17.39 12.29
N ILE A 273 -16.18 -16.37 12.72
CA ILE A 273 -14.72 -16.38 12.62
C ILE A 273 -14.06 -16.91 13.89
N ILE A 274 -13.21 -17.92 13.69
CA ILE A 274 -12.34 -18.48 14.72
C ILE A 274 -10.91 -18.06 14.39
N LYS A 275 -10.41 -17.05 15.11
CA LYS A 275 -9.07 -16.53 14.92
C LYS A 275 -8.04 -17.48 15.52
N LEU A 276 -7.15 -17.99 14.68
CA LEU A 276 -6.00 -18.81 15.05
C LEU A 276 -4.69 -18.15 14.57
N ASN A 277 -3.58 -18.51 15.20
CA ASN A 277 -2.27 -17.93 14.85
C ASN A 277 -1.35 -18.88 14.08
N GLY A 278 -1.66 -20.18 14.04
CA GLY A 278 -0.91 -21.21 13.32
C GLY A 278 -1.59 -22.56 13.40
N SER A 279 -1.10 -23.54 12.62
CA SER A 279 -1.67 -24.88 12.49
C SER A 279 -3.19 -24.87 12.24
N ILE A 280 -3.59 -23.98 11.32
CA ILE A 280 -5.01 -23.66 11.06
C ILE A 280 -5.74 -24.89 10.52
N GLU A 281 -5.02 -25.78 9.84
CA GLU A 281 -5.51 -27.03 9.26
C GLU A 281 -6.12 -27.98 10.32
N LEU A 282 -5.71 -27.86 11.58
CA LEU A 282 -6.28 -28.67 12.67
C LEU A 282 -7.73 -28.29 12.97
N ALA A 283 -8.16 -27.09 12.71
CA ALA A 283 -9.49 -26.64 13.09
C ALA A 283 -10.63 -27.46 12.46
N PRO A 284 -10.67 -27.68 11.15
CA PRO A 284 -11.70 -28.53 10.56
C PRO A 284 -11.55 -30.01 10.92
N ILE A 285 -10.32 -30.52 11.10
CA ILE A 285 -10.06 -31.90 11.50
C ILE A 285 -10.67 -32.21 12.88
N LEU A 286 -10.57 -31.25 13.79
CA LEU A 286 -11.11 -31.35 15.15
C LEU A 286 -12.57 -30.86 15.27
N GLY A 287 -13.23 -30.52 14.15
CA GLY A 287 -14.62 -30.07 14.14
C GLY A 287 -14.82 -28.65 14.73
N LEU A 288 -13.73 -27.89 14.93
CA LEU A 288 -13.79 -26.51 15.44
C LEU A 288 -14.34 -25.57 14.37
N SER A 289 -13.99 -25.76 13.10
CA SER A 289 -14.49 -24.96 11.97
C SER A 289 -14.97 -25.86 10.83
N ASP A 290 -15.76 -25.30 9.93
CA ASP A 290 -16.22 -25.99 8.72
C ASP A 290 -15.18 -25.87 7.60
N VAL A 291 -14.53 -24.71 7.51
CA VAL A 291 -13.52 -24.36 6.52
C VAL A 291 -12.37 -23.58 7.15
N ILE A 292 -11.29 -23.45 6.40
CA ILE A 292 -10.20 -22.52 6.72
C ILE A 292 -10.03 -21.50 5.59
N VAL A 293 -9.55 -20.31 5.95
CA VAL A 293 -9.02 -19.33 4.99
C VAL A 293 -7.55 -19.14 5.28
N ASP A 294 -6.70 -19.60 4.38
CA ASP A 294 -5.25 -19.52 4.54
C ASP A 294 -4.51 -19.42 3.22
N ILE A 295 -3.20 -19.14 3.32
CA ILE A 295 -2.26 -19.08 2.19
C ILE A 295 -1.91 -20.49 1.73
N VAL A 296 -1.97 -20.70 0.44
CA VAL A 296 -1.56 -21.95 -0.21
C VAL A 296 -0.49 -21.66 -1.24
N GLU A 297 0.70 -22.24 -1.06
CA GLU A 297 1.78 -22.23 -2.04
C GLU A 297 1.68 -23.47 -2.93
N THR A 298 1.98 -24.66 -2.41
CA THR A 298 1.91 -25.95 -3.14
C THR A 298 0.68 -26.80 -2.82
N GLY A 299 0.02 -26.52 -1.70
CA GLY A 299 -1.11 -27.29 -1.19
C GLY A 299 -0.74 -28.65 -0.58
N THR A 300 0.54 -28.92 -0.37
CA THR A 300 0.99 -30.21 0.20
C THR A 300 0.47 -30.39 1.61
N THR A 301 0.61 -29.40 2.49
CA THR A 301 0.11 -29.46 3.87
C THR A 301 -1.39 -29.75 3.92
N LEU A 302 -2.18 -29.11 3.06
CA LEU A 302 -3.62 -29.37 2.98
C LEU A 302 -3.91 -30.84 2.63
N ARG A 303 -3.27 -31.36 1.58
CA ARG A 303 -3.48 -32.75 1.15
C ARG A 303 -3.08 -33.78 2.21
N GLU A 304 -1.93 -33.58 2.87
CA GLU A 304 -1.46 -34.44 3.96
C GLU A 304 -2.41 -34.47 5.15
N ASN A 305 -3.20 -33.40 5.34
CA ASN A 305 -4.19 -33.28 6.40
C ASN A 305 -5.64 -33.52 5.92
N GLY A 306 -5.84 -34.14 4.76
CA GLY A 306 -7.16 -34.51 4.26
C GLY A 306 -8.04 -33.33 3.83
N LEU A 307 -7.44 -32.17 3.61
CA LEU A 307 -8.13 -30.96 3.16
C LEU A 307 -7.95 -30.76 1.65
N LYS A 308 -8.95 -30.17 1.01
CA LYS A 308 -8.93 -29.73 -0.39
C LYS A 308 -9.16 -28.22 -0.50
N VAL A 309 -8.58 -27.59 -1.49
CA VAL A 309 -8.90 -26.23 -1.88
C VAL A 309 -10.30 -26.22 -2.50
N VAL A 310 -11.20 -25.44 -1.92
CA VAL A 310 -12.57 -25.21 -2.41
C VAL A 310 -12.58 -24.05 -3.39
N THR A 311 -11.92 -22.94 -3.03
CA THR A 311 -11.87 -21.73 -3.86
C THR A 311 -10.55 -21.00 -3.66
N GLU A 312 -9.98 -20.52 -4.76
CA GLU A 312 -8.87 -19.56 -4.78
C GLU A 312 -9.40 -18.18 -5.10
N PHE A 313 -9.16 -17.18 -4.26
CA PHE A 313 -9.81 -15.88 -4.45
C PHE A 313 -8.88 -14.66 -4.46
N LEU A 314 -7.65 -14.78 -3.93
CA LEU A 314 -6.69 -13.66 -3.90
C LEU A 314 -5.29 -14.16 -4.27
N PRO A 315 -4.72 -13.75 -5.42
CA PRO A 315 -3.32 -13.99 -5.72
C PRO A 315 -2.44 -13.11 -4.82
N ILE A 316 -1.36 -13.69 -4.30
CA ILE A 316 -0.43 -13.07 -3.37
C ILE A 316 0.97 -13.09 -3.96
N SER A 317 1.67 -11.97 -3.81
CA SER A 317 3.10 -11.82 -4.04
C SER A 317 3.63 -10.69 -3.17
N ALA A 318 4.94 -10.59 -3.02
CA ALA A 318 5.55 -9.55 -2.22
C ALA A 318 5.45 -8.18 -2.93
N ARG A 319 5.12 -7.15 -2.17
CA ARG A 319 4.94 -5.77 -2.62
C ARG A 319 6.03 -4.88 -2.04
N PHE A 320 6.61 -4.03 -2.88
CA PHE A 320 7.40 -2.92 -2.43
C PHE A 320 6.45 -1.78 -2.02
N ILE A 321 6.56 -1.38 -0.76
CA ILE A 321 5.71 -0.36 -0.16
C ILE A 321 6.53 0.80 0.35
N ALA A 322 5.92 1.99 0.42
CA ALA A 322 6.54 3.19 0.94
C ALA A 322 5.61 3.94 1.91
N ASN A 323 6.21 4.55 2.92
CA ASN A 323 5.52 5.52 3.76
C ASN A 323 5.15 6.75 2.92
N LYS A 324 3.90 7.20 3.02
CA LYS A 324 3.38 8.31 2.20
C LYS A 324 4.12 9.63 2.45
N ALA A 325 4.45 9.94 3.70
CA ALA A 325 5.20 11.15 4.04
C ALA A 325 6.66 11.06 3.59
N SER A 326 7.34 9.94 3.86
CA SER A 326 8.71 9.72 3.40
C SER A 326 8.83 9.82 1.88
N TYR A 327 7.85 9.31 1.14
CA TYR A 327 7.84 9.40 -0.33
C TYR A 327 7.79 10.84 -0.82
N GLN A 328 7.11 11.76 -0.12
CA GLN A 328 7.11 13.19 -0.50
C GLN A 328 8.50 13.82 -0.43
N PHE A 329 9.35 13.36 0.49
CA PHE A 329 10.66 13.96 0.75
C PHE A 329 11.85 13.19 0.19
N LYS A 330 11.70 11.88 -0.09
CA LYS A 330 12.76 10.95 -0.53
C LYS A 330 12.41 10.21 -1.83
N HIS A 331 11.45 10.73 -2.62
CA HIS A 331 10.97 10.03 -3.82
C HIS A 331 12.10 9.74 -4.83
N LYS A 332 13.09 10.64 -4.97
CA LYS A 332 14.19 10.46 -5.93
C LYS A 332 14.97 9.17 -5.64
N GLU A 333 15.35 8.97 -4.40
CA GLU A 333 16.07 7.78 -3.95
C GLU A 333 15.20 6.52 -4.07
N MET A 334 13.91 6.63 -3.77
CA MET A 334 12.95 5.53 -3.90
C MET A 334 12.68 5.17 -5.35
N ASP A 335 12.50 6.17 -6.23
CA ASP A 335 12.26 5.97 -7.66
C ASP A 335 13.47 5.34 -8.33
N GLU A 336 14.71 5.79 -7.99
CA GLU A 336 15.95 5.17 -8.46
C GLU A 336 16.04 3.68 -8.07
N MET A 337 15.67 3.35 -6.82
CA MET A 337 15.62 1.97 -6.36
C MET A 337 14.55 1.16 -7.11
N LEU A 338 13.37 1.74 -7.34
CA LEU A 338 12.27 1.10 -8.06
C LEU A 338 12.61 0.83 -9.52
N GLU A 339 13.27 1.74 -10.22
CA GLU A 339 13.72 1.54 -11.60
C GLU A 339 14.68 0.36 -11.69
N LYS A 340 15.72 0.35 -10.85
CA LYS A 340 16.68 -0.78 -10.79
C LYS A 340 15.99 -2.11 -10.47
N LEU A 341 15.01 -2.10 -9.56
CA LEU A 341 14.24 -3.30 -9.23
C LEU A 341 13.41 -3.78 -10.43
N ARG A 342 12.72 -2.87 -11.14
CA ARG A 342 11.93 -3.21 -12.34
C ARG A 342 12.79 -3.85 -13.42
N ASP A 343 13.95 -3.27 -13.72
CA ASP A 343 14.86 -3.78 -14.74
C ASP A 343 15.35 -5.19 -14.38
N THR A 344 15.82 -5.39 -13.16
CA THR A 344 16.29 -6.70 -12.68
C THR A 344 15.19 -7.76 -12.68
N LEU A 345 13.96 -7.41 -12.31
CA LEU A 345 12.83 -8.33 -12.33
C LEU A 345 12.37 -8.68 -13.75
N GLN A 346 12.47 -7.74 -14.70
CA GLN A 346 12.18 -8.00 -16.12
C GLN A 346 13.22 -8.91 -16.76
N GLU A 347 14.51 -8.74 -16.42
CA GLU A 347 15.57 -9.63 -16.88
C GLU A 347 15.41 -11.07 -16.36
N ALA A 348 15.00 -11.23 -15.10
CA ALA A 348 14.76 -12.54 -14.50
C ALA A 348 13.51 -13.25 -15.04
N ALA A 349 12.61 -12.54 -15.72
CA ALA A 349 11.37 -13.10 -16.30
C ALA A 349 11.55 -13.52 -17.78
N LYS A 350 12.66 -13.16 -18.42
CA LYS A 350 13.05 -13.61 -19.77
C LYS A 350 13.81 -14.92 -19.72
#